data_06f0cccacce56707ab120ff887a8e6d0
#
_entry.id   06f0cccacce56707ab120ff887a8e6d0
#
_cell.length_a   1.000
_cell.length_b   1.000
_cell.length_c   1.000
_cell.angle_alpha   90.00
_cell.angle_beta   90.00
_cell.angle_gamma   90.00
#
_symmetry.space_group_name_H-M   'P 1'
#
loop_
_entity.id
_entity.type
_entity.pdbx_description
1 polymer ?
#
loop_
_entity_poly.entity_id
_entity_poly.type
_entity_poly.pdbx_seq_one_letter_code
_entity_poly.pdbx_strand_id
1 'polypeptide(L)'
;MTGPSSRRRFLRRVGATLSAGSLASLSGCTGGYNGPGMSTHAGFRIANYDEEERRSHEWYVEFADYLRESFGEHAPWSGTGRSPFPDTATFQWALAKPGRVRNQFVYTRHIAVVYRDSEAPTRYYLYLWSGGRPNDDREMLADEPNLRHLGHNIAYNPEWGTMTEWQPRPPVDSGPASVSLGGEVIQYPLGTGRIERASMMGYDGQSWEDVHSARWSGSTERSQSFHSVASFEVTSGEFNPAIDVTFGGSERGGPLF
;
A
#
# COMPACT_ATOMS: atom_id res chain seq x y z
N MET A 1 -15.66 -29.32 -7.32
CA MET A 1 -16.85 -28.49 -7.67
C MET A 1 -17.15 -27.58 -6.49
N THR A 2 -16.48 -26.45 -6.44
CA THR A 2 -16.70 -25.42 -5.40
C THR A 2 -17.85 -24.52 -5.89
N GLY A 3 -18.99 -24.61 -5.21
CA GLY A 3 -20.21 -23.93 -5.62
C GLY A 3 -20.18 -22.40 -5.41
N PRO A 4 -21.06 -21.64 -6.08
CA PRO A 4 -21.10 -20.17 -6.07
C PRO A 4 -21.44 -19.54 -4.68
N SER A 5 -21.68 -20.36 -3.66
CA SER A 5 -22.06 -19.89 -2.31
C SER A 5 -20.90 -19.31 -1.49
N SER A 6 -19.66 -19.71 -1.76
CA SER A 6 -18.48 -19.26 -1.01
C SER A 6 -18.14 -17.78 -1.31
N ARG A 7 -18.15 -17.40 -2.60
CA ARG A 7 -17.85 -16.02 -3.04
C ARG A 7 -18.83 -14.98 -2.50
N ARG A 8 -20.13 -15.30 -2.47
CA ARG A 8 -21.16 -14.38 -1.92
C ARG A 8 -21.02 -14.18 -0.41
N ARG A 9 -20.56 -15.19 0.32
CA ARG A 9 -20.32 -15.07 1.77
C ARG A 9 -19.09 -14.23 2.06
N PHE A 10 -18.03 -14.37 1.25
CA PHE A 10 -16.82 -13.53 1.36
C PHE A 10 -17.15 -12.07 1.10
N LEU A 11 -17.81 -11.76 -0.02
CA LEU A 11 -18.22 -10.38 -0.35
C LEU A 11 -19.10 -9.74 0.72
N ARG A 12 -20.01 -10.51 1.35
CA ARG A 12 -20.81 -10.03 2.49
C ARG A 12 -19.96 -9.77 3.73
N ARG A 13 -18.96 -10.60 4.01
CA ARG A 13 -18.05 -10.42 5.16
C ARG A 13 -17.11 -9.23 4.93
N VAL A 14 -16.52 -9.10 3.74
CA VAL A 14 -15.67 -7.96 3.39
C VAL A 14 -16.48 -6.66 3.34
N GLY A 15 -17.69 -6.68 2.81
CA GLY A 15 -18.58 -5.53 2.77
C GLY A 15 -19.06 -5.08 4.16
N ALA A 16 -19.36 -6.00 5.07
CA ALA A 16 -19.85 -5.70 6.41
C ALA A 16 -18.77 -5.17 7.35
N THR A 17 -17.51 -5.65 7.22
CA THR A 17 -16.39 -5.16 8.02
C THR A 17 -15.83 -3.81 7.55
N LEU A 18 -16.08 -3.43 6.30
CA LEU A 18 -15.66 -2.12 5.77
C LEU A 18 -16.62 -0.98 6.13
N SER A 19 -17.83 -1.28 6.62
CA SER A 19 -18.85 -0.26 6.95
C SER A 19 -18.90 0.19 8.41
N ALA A 20 -18.17 -0.46 9.32
CA ALA A 20 -18.25 -0.21 10.76
C ALA A 20 -16.96 0.34 11.42
N GLY A 21 -15.94 0.67 10.65
CA GLY A 21 -14.64 1.13 11.19
C GLY A 21 -14.43 2.62 11.08
N SER A 22 -14.74 3.33 12.15
CA SER A 22 -14.18 4.60 12.64
C SER A 22 -13.84 5.69 11.60
N LEU A 23 -14.60 6.76 11.68
CA LEU A 23 -14.19 8.14 11.32
C LEU A 23 -13.03 8.62 12.23
N ALA A 24 -12.00 7.83 12.39
CA ALA A 24 -10.83 8.20 13.18
C ALA A 24 -9.82 8.93 12.30
N SER A 25 -9.67 10.20 12.56
CA SER A 25 -8.58 11.11 12.15
C SER A 25 -8.22 11.13 10.66
N LEU A 26 -9.11 11.71 9.87
CA LEU A 26 -8.76 12.34 8.60
C LEU A 26 -7.99 13.66 8.89
N SER A 27 -6.82 13.59 9.49
CA SER A 27 -5.85 14.67 9.41
C SER A 27 -5.04 14.53 8.11
N GLY A 28 -5.75 14.41 7.00
CA GLY A 28 -5.16 14.51 5.67
C GLY A 28 -5.27 15.94 5.20
N CYS A 29 -4.15 16.60 4.97
CA CYS A 29 -4.13 17.87 4.25
C CYS A 29 -4.82 17.68 2.90
N THR A 30 -6.00 18.26 2.76
CA THR A 30 -6.65 18.44 1.46
C THR A 30 -5.85 19.48 0.68
N GLY A 31 -4.93 19.01 -0.15
CA GLY A 31 -4.24 19.88 -1.12
C GLY A 31 -5.25 20.57 -2.04
N GLY A 32 -5.00 21.82 -2.31
CA GLY A 32 -5.93 22.79 -2.88
C GLY A 32 -6.50 22.42 -4.26
N TYR A 33 -7.64 22.93 -4.49
CA TYR A 33 -8.35 23.01 -5.77
C TYR A 33 -7.61 23.98 -6.70
N ASN A 34 -7.13 23.48 -7.81
CA ASN A 34 -6.63 24.32 -8.90
C ASN A 34 -7.26 23.90 -10.23
N GLY A 35 -7.89 24.80 -10.89
CA GLY A 35 -8.46 24.90 -12.23
C GLY A 35 -8.41 23.74 -13.24
N PRO A 36 -8.74 23.91 -14.51
CA PRO A 36 -8.80 22.83 -15.49
C PRO A 36 -7.46 22.08 -15.54
N GLY A 37 -7.49 20.77 -15.17
CA GLY A 37 -6.31 19.95 -14.94
C GLY A 37 -6.15 19.55 -13.47
N MET A 38 -7.24 19.39 -12.72
CA MET A 38 -7.21 19.07 -11.29
C MET A 38 -6.45 17.79 -10.99
N SER A 39 -5.38 17.90 -10.20
CA SER A 39 -4.74 16.77 -9.54
C SER A 39 -5.17 16.74 -8.07
N THR A 40 -5.45 15.57 -7.54
CA THR A 40 -5.66 15.40 -6.11
C THR A 40 -4.59 14.51 -5.54
N HIS A 41 -4.02 14.94 -4.44
CA HIS A 41 -3.08 14.18 -3.64
C HIS A 41 -3.76 13.87 -2.31
N ALA A 42 -3.70 12.64 -1.90
CA ALA A 42 -4.23 12.21 -0.63
C ALA A 42 -3.31 11.17 0.00
N GLY A 43 -3.32 11.10 1.32
CA GLY A 43 -2.58 10.11 2.08
C GLY A 43 -3.34 9.78 3.36
N PHE A 44 -3.04 8.65 3.95
CA PHE A 44 -3.51 8.26 5.26
C PHE A 44 -2.45 7.43 5.98
N ARG A 45 -2.49 7.50 7.29
CA ARG A 45 -1.56 6.74 8.13
C ARG A 45 -2.18 5.42 8.51
N ILE A 46 -1.40 4.36 8.33
CA ILE A 46 -1.65 3.06 8.93
C ILE A 46 -0.85 3.03 10.24
N ALA A 47 -1.34 3.70 11.27
CA ALA A 47 -0.73 3.73 12.59
C ALA A 47 -1.77 3.35 13.65
N ASN A 48 -1.30 2.77 14.77
CA ASN A 48 -2.13 2.39 15.91
C ASN A 48 -3.31 1.49 15.50
N TYR A 49 -2.98 0.24 15.28
CA TYR A 49 -3.97 -0.77 14.92
C TYR A 49 -4.68 -1.23 16.19
N ASP A 50 -5.98 -1.06 16.21
CA ASP A 50 -6.80 -1.85 17.12
C ASP A 50 -6.59 -3.33 16.77
N GLU A 51 -6.38 -4.18 17.75
CA GLU A 51 -6.24 -5.63 17.51
C GLU A 51 -7.40 -6.20 16.70
N GLU A 52 -8.58 -5.61 16.85
CA GLU A 52 -9.79 -5.94 16.09
C GLU A 52 -9.68 -5.70 14.57
N GLU A 53 -8.77 -4.82 14.13
CA GLU A 53 -8.52 -4.59 12.70
C GLU A 53 -7.54 -5.60 12.09
N ARG A 54 -6.77 -6.30 12.92
CA ARG A 54 -5.82 -7.33 12.48
C ARG A 54 -6.56 -8.52 11.89
N ARG A 55 -6.08 -9.02 10.78
CA ARG A 55 -6.67 -10.11 10.00
C ARG A 55 -5.75 -11.31 9.98
N SER A 56 -6.35 -12.51 9.89
CA SER A 56 -5.62 -13.77 9.78
C SER A 56 -4.98 -13.97 8.41
N HIS A 57 -4.08 -14.93 8.32
CA HIS A 57 -3.46 -15.35 7.06
C HIS A 57 -4.49 -15.84 6.04
N GLU A 58 -5.46 -16.66 6.47
CA GLU A 58 -6.54 -17.15 5.60
C GLU A 58 -7.33 -15.99 4.97
N TRP A 59 -7.69 -15.00 5.79
CA TRP A 59 -8.37 -13.80 5.32
C TRP A 59 -7.51 -13.03 4.29
N TYR A 60 -6.20 -12.90 4.55
CA TYR A 60 -5.30 -12.21 3.63
C TYR A 60 -5.22 -12.92 2.27
N VAL A 61 -5.07 -14.25 2.25
CA VAL A 61 -5.04 -15.05 1.02
C VAL A 61 -6.32 -14.87 0.21
N GLU A 62 -7.49 -15.00 0.86
CA GLU A 62 -8.78 -14.80 0.21
C GLU A 62 -8.95 -13.38 -0.34
N PHE A 63 -8.45 -12.38 0.40
CA PHE A 63 -8.54 -10.99 0.00
C PHE A 63 -7.58 -10.66 -1.16
N ALA A 64 -6.38 -11.21 -1.17
CA ALA A 64 -5.43 -11.07 -2.28
C ALA A 64 -5.97 -11.72 -3.56
N ASP A 65 -6.61 -12.89 -3.46
CA ASP A 65 -7.27 -13.54 -4.59
C ASP A 65 -8.47 -12.73 -5.13
N TYR A 66 -9.26 -12.13 -4.25
CA TYR A 66 -10.31 -11.20 -4.64
C TYR A 66 -9.75 -9.98 -5.39
N LEU A 67 -8.63 -9.41 -4.92
CA LEU A 67 -8.00 -8.26 -5.57
C LEU A 67 -7.39 -8.63 -6.93
N ARG A 68 -7.01 -9.88 -7.15
CA ARG A 68 -6.51 -10.34 -8.45
C ARG A 68 -7.57 -10.22 -9.55
N GLU A 69 -8.84 -10.36 -9.24
CA GLU A 69 -9.93 -10.13 -10.21
C GLU A 69 -9.98 -8.65 -10.66
N SER A 70 -9.62 -7.71 -9.76
CA SER A 70 -9.73 -6.26 -10.04
C SER A 70 -8.42 -5.64 -10.56
N PHE A 71 -7.27 -6.19 -10.18
CA PHE A 71 -5.96 -5.60 -10.44
C PHE A 71 -5.09 -6.47 -11.37
N GLY A 72 -5.49 -7.73 -11.68
CA GLY A 72 -4.75 -8.63 -12.57
C GLY A 72 -3.29 -8.84 -12.10
N GLU A 73 -2.33 -8.57 -12.98
CA GLU A 73 -0.89 -8.64 -12.69
C GLU A 73 -0.39 -7.61 -11.67
N HIS A 74 -1.20 -6.59 -11.38
CA HIS A 74 -0.95 -5.60 -10.35
C HIS A 74 -1.51 -5.97 -8.97
N ALA A 75 -2.07 -7.18 -8.81
CA ALA A 75 -2.58 -7.64 -7.52
C ALA A 75 -1.46 -7.79 -6.48
N PRO A 76 -1.79 -7.78 -5.18
CA PRO A 76 -0.81 -8.07 -4.15
C PRO A 76 -0.26 -9.50 -4.30
N TRP A 77 0.91 -9.74 -3.74
CA TRP A 77 1.38 -11.10 -3.52
C TRP A 77 0.33 -11.89 -2.73
N SER A 78 0.05 -13.12 -3.17
CA SER A 78 -1.11 -13.89 -2.67
C SER A 78 -0.96 -14.42 -1.23
N GLY A 79 0.21 -14.28 -0.63
CA GLY A 79 0.50 -14.92 0.67
C GLY A 79 0.62 -16.44 0.59
N THR A 80 0.54 -17.01 -0.61
CA THR A 80 0.74 -18.44 -0.87
C THR A 80 1.99 -18.66 -1.71
N GLY A 81 2.60 -19.84 -1.61
CA GLY A 81 3.85 -20.14 -2.28
C GLY A 81 5.07 -19.59 -1.51
N ARG A 82 6.12 -19.26 -2.26
CA ARG A 82 7.35 -18.71 -1.65
C ARG A 82 7.16 -17.27 -1.24
N SER A 83 7.63 -16.93 -0.05
CA SER A 83 7.58 -15.59 0.52
C SER A 83 8.67 -14.69 -0.05
N PRO A 84 8.48 -13.35 -0.13
CA PRO A 84 9.56 -12.40 -0.39
C PRO A 84 10.56 -12.30 0.77
N PHE A 85 10.27 -12.97 1.88
CA PHE A 85 11.07 -13.04 3.10
C PHE A 85 11.70 -14.42 3.25
N PRO A 86 12.70 -14.59 4.14
CA PRO A 86 13.28 -15.90 4.45
C PRO A 86 12.22 -16.92 4.88
N ASP A 87 12.51 -18.21 4.70
CA ASP A 87 11.60 -19.30 5.07
C ASP A 87 11.30 -19.33 6.59
N THR A 88 12.15 -18.68 7.41
CA THR A 88 11.94 -18.49 8.85
C THR A 88 10.88 -17.44 9.18
N ALA A 89 10.47 -16.63 8.21
CA ALA A 89 9.46 -15.59 8.42
C ALA A 89 8.06 -16.20 8.55
N THR A 90 7.43 -15.99 9.70
CA THR A 90 6.09 -16.49 10.03
C THR A 90 5.09 -15.33 10.03
N PHE A 91 3.95 -15.55 9.39
CA PHE A 91 2.87 -14.57 9.35
C PHE A 91 2.39 -14.21 10.77
N GLN A 92 2.19 -12.92 11.01
CA GLN A 92 1.64 -12.41 12.26
C GLN A 92 0.21 -11.88 12.06
N TRP A 93 0.05 -10.90 11.21
CA TRP A 93 -1.24 -10.29 10.89
C TRP A 93 -1.20 -9.51 9.58
N ALA A 94 -2.38 -9.22 9.03
CA ALA A 94 -2.55 -8.32 7.90
C ALA A 94 -3.55 -7.22 8.23
N LEU A 95 -3.39 -6.09 7.56
CA LEU A 95 -4.35 -4.97 7.54
C LEU A 95 -4.71 -4.64 6.11
N ALA A 96 -5.96 -4.26 5.87
CA ALA A 96 -6.36 -3.70 4.60
C ALA A 96 -7.19 -2.43 4.83
N LYS A 97 -6.84 -1.39 4.11
CA LYS A 97 -7.56 -0.12 4.14
C LYS A 97 -8.04 0.25 2.75
N PRO A 98 -9.30 0.66 2.59
CA PRO A 98 -9.75 1.28 1.36
C PRO A 98 -9.17 2.68 1.27
N GLY A 99 -8.61 3.04 0.12
CA GLY A 99 -8.25 4.41 -0.20
C GLY A 99 -9.51 5.23 -0.49
N ARG A 100 -10.34 5.43 0.50
CA ARG A 100 -11.50 6.33 0.43
C ARG A 100 -11.09 7.73 0.88
N VAL A 101 -10.20 8.34 0.16
CA VAL A 101 -10.26 9.79 0.14
C VAL A 101 -11.25 10.15 -0.97
N ARG A 102 -11.98 11.25 -0.80
CA ARG A 102 -12.88 11.84 -1.80
C ARG A 102 -12.12 12.28 -3.06
N ASN A 103 -11.07 11.54 -3.39
CA ASN A 103 -10.36 11.69 -4.63
C ASN A 103 -11.27 11.14 -5.72
N GLN A 104 -11.86 12.08 -6.41
CA GLN A 104 -12.83 11.78 -7.44
C GLN A 104 -12.19 11.04 -8.63
N PHE A 105 -10.86 11.02 -8.77
CA PHE A 105 -10.16 10.52 -9.95
C PHE A 105 -9.71 9.08 -9.84
N VAL A 106 -9.43 8.60 -8.64
CA VAL A 106 -8.84 7.27 -8.46
C VAL A 106 -9.48 6.49 -7.31
N TYR A 107 -9.57 5.21 -7.54
CA TYR A 107 -9.92 4.21 -6.55
C TYR A 107 -8.66 3.48 -6.11
N THR A 108 -8.40 3.38 -4.82
CA THR A 108 -7.22 2.70 -4.30
C THR A 108 -7.54 1.68 -3.21
N ARG A 109 -6.64 0.72 -3.06
CA ARG A 109 -6.63 -0.27 -1.98
C ARG A 109 -5.21 -0.38 -1.44
N HIS A 110 -5.09 -0.61 -0.15
CA HIS A 110 -3.81 -0.71 0.53
C HIS A 110 -3.82 -1.89 1.49
N ILE A 111 -2.70 -2.62 1.52
CA ILE A 111 -2.49 -3.76 2.40
C ILE A 111 -1.14 -3.61 3.08
N ALA A 112 -1.10 -3.92 4.37
CA ALA A 112 0.11 -4.14 5.12
C ALA A 112 0.07 -5.55 5.72
N VAL A 113 1.15 -6.32 5.57
CA VAL A 113 1.28 -7.66 6.13
C VAL A 113 2.56 -7.75 6.94
N VAL A 114 2.45 -8.22 8.16
CA VAL A 114 3.57 -8.36 9.08
C VAL A 114 3.93 -9.82 9.28
N TYR A 115 5.22 -10.09 9.21
CA TYR A 115 5.86 -11.36 9.51
C TYR A 115 6.87 -11.18 10.64
N ARG A 116 7.17 -12.26 11.36
CA ARG A 116 8.20 -12.31 12.38
C ARG A 116 9.12 -13.48 12.11
N ASP A 117 10.42 -13.28 12.29
CA ASP A 117 11.39 -14.34 12.15
C ASP A 117 11.26 -15.34 13.32
N SER A 118 11.12 -16.64 13.02
CA SER A 118 11.00 -17.68 14.03
C SER A 118 12.34 -18.00 14.71
N GLU A 119 13.47 -17.75 14.05
CA GLU A 119 14.82 -17.99 14.57
C GLU A 119 15.42 -16.73 15.22
N ALA A 120 14.95 -15.53 14.83
CA ALA A 120 15.34 -14.26 15.41
C ALA A 120 14.09 -13.47 15.85
N PRO A 121 13.53 -13.73 17.06
CA PRO A 121 12.23 -13.20 17.47
C PRO A 121 12.15 -11.67 17.60
N THR A 122 13.28 -10.97 17.58
CA THR A 122 13.36 -9.50 17.51
C THR A 122 13.23 -8.95 16.09
N ARG A 123 13.35 -9.83 15.09
CA ARG A 123 13.29 -9.43 13.68
C ARG A 123 11.89 -9.54 13.12
N TYR A 124 11.46 -8.46 12.49
CA TYR A 124 10.17 -8.36 11.80
C TYR A 124 10.35 -7.97 10.35
N TYR A 125 9.40 -8.41 9.53
CA TYR A 125 9.30 -8.07 8.12
C TYR A 125 7.95 -7.46 7.83
N LEU A 126 7.93 -6.48 6.95
CA LEU A 126 6.73 -5.78 6.51
C LEU A 126 6.63 -5.86 4.99
N TYR A 127 5.50 -6.33 4.50
CA TYR A 127 5.11 -6.20 3.11
C TYR A 127 4.00 -5.17 3.00
N LEU A 128 4.18 -4.19 2.11
CA LEU A 128 3.17 -3.20 1.76
C LEU A 128 2.80 -3.32 0.29
N TRP A 129 1.51 -3.21 0.03
CA TRP A 129 0.97 -3.11 -1.30
C TRP A 129 -0.05 -1.99 -1.38
N SER A 130 0.05 -1.17 -2.44
CA SER A 130 -0.94 -0.20 -2.84
C SER A 130 -1.32 -0.45 -4.29
N GLY A 131 -2.60 -0.68 -4.54
CA GLY A 131 -3.16 -0.76 -5.88
C GLY A 131 -4.08 0.42 -6.13
N GLY A 132 -3.98 1.01 -7.31
CA GLY A 132 -4.84 2.10 -7.76
C GLY A 132 -5.32 1.88 -9.19
N ARG A 133 -6.50 2.41 -9.48
CA ARG A 133 -7.05 2.51 -10.82
C ARG A 133 -7.86 3.79 -10.95
N PRO A 134 -8.05 4.31 -12.17
CA PRO A 134 -9.00 5.39 -12.41
C PRO A 134 -10.39 5.05 -11.88
N ASN A 135 -11.12 6.07 -11.47
CA ASN A 135 -12.50 5.91 -11.02
C ASN A 135 -13.45 6.11 -12.20
N ASP A 136 -13.95 5.01 -12.74
CA ASP A 136 -14.83 4.98 -13.89
C ASP A 136 -16.29 5.35 -13.56
N ASP A 137 -16.65 5.44 -12.27
CA ASP A 137 -18.04 5.66 -11.81
C ASP A 137 -18.46 7.15 -11.86
N ARG A 138 -17.80 7.96 -12.68
CA ARG A 138 -18.04 9.41 -12.68
C ARG A 138 -18.86 9.89 -13.89
N GLU A 139 -20.08 10.29 -13.58
CA GLU A 139 -20.98 10.91 -14.56
C GLU A 139 -20.61 12.36 -14.96
N MET A 140 -19.59 12.99 -14.35
CA MET A 140 -19.36 14.44 -14.45
C MET A 140 -17.96 14.86 -14.91
N LEU A 141 -17.15 13.98 -15.48
CA LEU A 141 -15.83 14.38 -15.99
C LEU A 141 -15.86 14.71 -17.47
N ALA A 142 -15.26 15.84 -17.83
CA ALA A 142 -15.03 16.21 -19.22
C ALA A 142 -13.97 15.33 -19.88
N ASP A 143 -13.02 14.77 -19.09
CA ASP A 143 -11.91 13.96 -19.54
C ASP A 143 -11.73 12.70 -18.70
N GLU A 144 -11.09 11.68 -19.28
CA GLU A 144 -10.79 10.42 -18.61
C GLU A 144 -9.82 10.62 -17.44
N PRO A 145 -10.12 10.03 -16.25
CA PRO A 145 -9.24 10.13 -15.10
C PRO A 145 -7.99 9.26 -15.28
N ASN A 146 -6.88 9.72 -14.71
CA ASN A 146 -5.60 9.02 -14.71
C ASN A 146 -5.08 8.86 -13.30
N LEU A 147 -4.54 7.69 -12.98
CA LEU A 147 -3.71 7.48 -11.81
C LEU A 147 -2.32 8.10 -12.05
N ARG A 148 -1.83 8.89 -11.09
CA ARG A 148 -0.57 9.63 -11.21
C ARG A 148 0.51 9.15 -10.28
N HIS A 149 0.18 8.73 -9.08
CA HIS A 149 1.16 8.18 -8.14
C HIS A 149 0.55 7.25 -7.10
N LEU A 150 1.39 6.36 -6.61
CA LEU A 150 1.17 5.50 -5.45
C LEU A 150 2.48 5.48 -4.64
N GLY A 151 2.43 5.72 -3.34
CA GLY A 151 3.65 5.78 -2.54
C GLY A 151 3.49 5.22 -1.13
N HIS A 152 4.63 4.84 -0.56
CA HIS A 152 4.77 4.38 0.81
C HIS A 152 5.84 5.18 1.52
N ASN A 153 5.52 5.63 2.73
CA ASN A 153 6.48 6.14 3.69
C ASN A 153 6.44 5.22 4.91
N ILE A 154 7.59 4.69 5.28
CA ILE A 154 7.74 3.82 6.44
C ILE A 154 8.75 4.49 7.36
N ALA A 155 8.38 4.72 8.60
CA ALA A 155 9.27 5.23 9.63
C ALA A 155 9.17 4.34 10.87
N TYR A 156 10.29 4.15 11.56
CA TYR A 156 10.34 3.41 12.81
C TYR A 156 11.00 4.24 13.90
N ASN A 157 10.47 4.16 15.12
CA ASN A 157 11.04 4.93 16.24
C ASN A 157 12.39 4.31 16.63
N PRO A 158 13.51 5.06 16.58
CA PRO A 158 14.84 4.56 16.90
C PRO A 158 14.99 4.09 18.36
N GLU A 159 14.13 4.54 19.28
CA GLU A 159 14.10 4.04 20.66
C GLU A 159 13.55 2.60 20.76
N TRP A 160 12.79 2.16 19.76
CA TRP A 160 12.15 0.84 19.77
C TRP A 160 12.89 -0.17 18.89
N GLY A 161 13.76 0.29 17.99
CA GLY A 161 14.54 -0.55 17.09
C GLY A 161 15.00 0.20 15.85
N THR A 162 15.45 -0.55 14.85
CA THR A 162 16.02 -0.03 13.62
C THR A 162 15.43 -0.71 12.40
N MET A 163 15.15 0.05 11.34
CA MET A 163 14.85 -0.51 10.03
C MET A 163 16.16 -0.91 9.34
N THR A 164 16.38 -2.21 9.16
CA THR A 164 17.66 -2.75 8.71
C THR A 164 17.80 -2.81 7.20
N GLU A 165 16.69 -3.05 6.49
CA GLU A 165 16.66 -3.13 5.04
C GLU A 165 15.29 -2.75 4.49
N TRP A 166 15.24 -2.23 3.26
CA TRP A 166 13.99 -1.92 2.57
C TRP A 166 14.15 -1.91 1.05
N GLN A 167 13.06 -2.18 0.35
CA GLN A 167 12.96 -2.13 -1.11
C GLN A 167 11.57 -1.63 -1.54
N PRO A 168 11.41 -1.08 -2.77
CA PRO A 168 12.46 -0.85 -3.75
C PRO A 168 13.35 0.33 -3.35
N ARG A 169 14.62 0.30 -3.75
CA ARG A 169 15.54 1.45 -3.58
C ARG A 169 15.45 2.33 -4.81
N PRO A 170 14.86 3.54 -4.72
CA PRO A 170 14.78 4.44 -5.86
C PRO A 170 16.17 5.03 -6.21
N PRO A 171 16.41 5.43 -7.50
CA PRO A 171 15.43 5.41 -8.59
C PRO A 171 15.31 4.05 -9.28
N VAL A 172 14.11 3.76 -9.85
CA VAL A 172 13.90 2.69 -10.83
C VAL A 172 13.17 3.30 -12.02
N ASP A 173 13.89 3.50 -13.12
CA ASP A 173 13.42 4.35 -14.22
C ASP A 173 12.63 3.57 -15.29
N SER A 174 12.82 2.26 -15.40
CA SER A 174 12.15 1.45 -16.43
C SER A 174 12.15 -0.04 -16.10
N GLY A 175 11.34 -0.80 -16.82
CA GLY A 175 11.19 -2.24 -16.67
C GLY A 175 10.30 -2.63 -15.50
N PRO A 176 10.20 -3.91 -15.17
CA PRO A 176 9.51 -4.35 -13.97
C PRO A 176 10.30 -3.96 -12.72
N ALA A 177 9.62 -3.46 -11.71
CA ALA A 177 10.20 -3.34 -10.39
C ALA A 177 10.17 -4.68 -9.66
N SER A 178 11.04 -4.82 -8.67
CA SER A 178 11.09 -6.03 -7.86
C SER A 178 11.33 -5.71 -6.39
N VAL A 179 10.82 -6.57 -5.52
CA VAL A 179 11.06 -6.52 -4.07
C VAL A 179 11.31 -7.92 -3.52
N SER A 180 12.31 -8.04 -2.64
CA SER A 180 12.65 -9.26 -1.90
C SER A 180 13.58 -8.94 -0.73
N LEU A 181 13.43 -9.62 0.38
CA LEU A 181 14.35 -9.56 1.54
C LEU A 181 14.76 -10.98 1.94
N GLY A 182 15.55 -11.63 1.08
CA GLY A 182 16.08 -12.96 1.33
C GLY A 182 15.17 -14.12 0.93
N GLY A 183 14.00 -13.84 0.36
CA GLY A 183 13.06 -14.83 -0.17
C GLY A 183 12.89 -14.75 -1.68
N GLU A 184 11.71 -15.11 -2.18
CA GLU A 184 11.37 -15.01 -3.59
C GLU A 184 11.26 -13.56 -4.06
N VAL A 185 11.66 -13.30 -5.29
CA VAL A 185 11.53 -11.97 -5.90
C VAL A 185 10.10 -11.78 -6.40
N ILE A 186 9.40 -10.82 -5.83
CA ILE A 186 8.12 -10.34 -6.36
C ILE A 186 8.41 -9.29 -7.43
N GLN A 187 7.99 -9.56 -8.65
CA GLN A 187 8.06 -8.60 -9.76
C GLN A 187 6.68 -8.01 -10.04
N TYR A 188 6.65 -6.72 -10.39
CA TYR A 188 5.44 -6.03 -10.80
C TYR A 188 5.76 -4.97 -11.87
N PRO A 189 4.84 -4.76 -12.84
CA PRO A 189 5.08 -3.83 -13.93
C PRO A 189 4.99 -2.38 -13.45
N LEU A 190 5.88 -1.52 -13.98
CA LEU A 190 5.83 -0.07 -13.75
C LEU A 190 4.98 0.67 -14.80
N GLY A 191 4.57 -0.01 -15.88
CA GLY A 191 3.88 0.63 -16.99
C GLY A 191 4.74 1.76 -17.59
N THR A 192 4.16 2.94 -17.72
CA THR A 192 4.83 4.16 -18.20
C THR A 192 5.46 4.99 -17.07
N GLY A 193 5.41 4.51 -15.83
CA GLY A 193 5.93 5.20 -14.66
C GLY A 193 7.33 4.79 -14.27
N ARG A 194 7.81 5.43 -13.22
CA ARG A 194 9.09 5.16 -12.56
C ARG A 194 8.91 5.17 -11.05
N ILE A 195 9.88 4.61 -10.34
CA ILE A 195 9.95 4.73 -8.87
C ILE A 195 10.96 5.81 -8.52
N GLU A 196 10.55 6.76 -7.73
CA GLU A 196 11.37 7.86 -7.26
C GLU A 196 11.28 8.02 -5.73
N ARG A 197 12.25 8.75 -5.15
CA ARG A 197 12.11 9.17 -3.75
C ARG A 197 10.89 10.08 -3.61
N ALA A 198 10.09 9.81 -2.60
CA ALA A 198 9.01 10.71 -2.21
C ALA A 198 9.53 11.65 -1.11
N SER A 199 9.06 12.89 -1.12
CA SER A 199 9.23 13.78 0.04
C SER A 199 8.25 13.31 1.13
N MET A 200 8.71 13.20 2.36
CA MET A 200 7.80 12.94 3.49
C MET A 200 6.92 14.18 3.67
N MET A 201 5.61 14.00 3.49
CA MET A 201 4.66 15.03 3.88
C MET A 201 4.34 14.89 5.38
N GLY A 202 4.59 15.94 6.16
CA GLY A 202 3.97 16.16 7.46
C GLY A 202 4.65 15.61 8.69
N TYR A 203 5.95 15.35 8.67
CA TYR A 203 6.72 15.16 9.89
C TYR A 203 7.45 16.46 10.24
N ASP A 204 6.81 17.32 11.02
CA ASP A 204 7.41 18.54 11.56
C ASP A 204 8.60 18.18 12.46
N GLY A 205 9.80 18.33 11.93
CA GLY A 205 11.00 18.53 12.72
C GLY A 205 11.62 17.32 13.43
N GLN A 206 11.11 16.12 13.31
CA GLN A 206 11.80 14.92 13.80
C GLN A 206 12.61 14.29 12.67
N SER A 207 13.92 14.34 12.78
CA SER A 207 14.82 13.59 11.91
C SER A 207 14.74 12.11 12.30
N TRP A 208 13.86 11.38 11.61
CA TRP A 208 13.86 9.93 11.69
C TRP A 208 14.96 9.44 10.75
N GLU A 209 16.04 8.93 11.31
CA GLU A 209 17.19 8.46 10.53
C GLU A 209 16.85 7.24 9.66
N ASP A 210 15.87 6.43 10.09
CA ASP A 210 15.41 5.23 9.42
C ASP A 210 14.06 5.45 8.72
N VAL A 211 14.11 6.04 7.53
CA VAL A 211 12.90 6.30 6.75
C VAL A 211 13.03 5.71 5.34
N HIS A 212 12.10 4.86 4.97
CA HIS A 212 11.83 4.51 3.59
C HIS A 212 10.73 5.42 3.03
N SER A 213 11.06 6.15 1.97
CA SER A 213 10.09 6.98 1.27
C SER A 213 10.28 6.81 -0.23
N ALA A 214 9.33 6.13 -0.87
CA ALA A 214 9.34 5.88 -2.29
C ALA A 214 7.93 5.91 -2.88
N ARG A 215 7.83 6.29 -4.15
CA ARG A 215 6.57 6.27 -4.88
C ARG A 215 6.78 5.87 -6.34
N TRP A 216 5.79 5.20 -6.88
CA TRP A 216 5.59 5.13 -8.31
C TRP A 216 4.98 6.46 -8.77
N SER A 217 5.53 7.05 -9.83
CA SER A 217 5.03 8.26 -10.48
C SER A 217 4.93 8.01 -11.98
N GLY A 218 3.76 8.33 -12.55
CA GLY A 218 3.49 8.05 -13.95
C GLY A 218 2.15 8.64 -14.39
N SER A 219 1.58 8.07 -15.42
CA SER A 219 0.21 8.35 -15.88
C SER A 219 -0.37 7.09 -16.48
N THR A 220 -1.48 6.61 -15.93
CA THR A 220 -2.15 5.43 -16.47
C THR A 220 -3.67 5.52 -16.32
N GLU A 221 -4.36 5.09 -17.37
CA GLU A 221 -5.81 4.86 -17.42
C GLU A 221 -6.17 3.43 -16.96
N ARG A 222 -5.18 2.63 -16.57
CA ARG A 222 -5.32 1.24 -16.13
C ARG A 222 -4.94 1.09 -14.66
N SER A 223 -5.10 -0.12 -14.17
CA SER A 223 -4.59 -0.48 -12.85
C SER A 223 -3.08 -0.36 -12.78
N GLN A 224 -2.58 0.07 -11.65
CA GLN A 224 -1.17 0.12 -11.28
C GLN A 224 -1.01 -0.28 -9.83
N SER A 225 0.13 -0.89 -9.49
CA SER A 225 0.49 -1.18 -8.11
C SER A 225 1.85 -0.61 -7.74
N PHE A 226 2.04 -0.45 -6.44
CA PHE A 226 3.32 -0.16 -5.83
C PHE A 226 3.52 -1.09 -4.64
N HIS A 227 4.66 -1.79 -4.61
CA HIS A 227 5.01 -2.74 -3.56
C HIS A 227 6.22 -2.25 -2.80
N SER A 228 6.25 -2.47 -1.49
CA SER A 228 7.43 -2.26 -0.65
C SER A 228 7.60 -3.41 0.32
N VAL A 229 8.86 -3.71 0.65
CA VAL A 229 9.22 -4.61 1.74
C VAL A 229 10.25 -3.92 2.64
N ALA A 230 10.17 -4.18 3.94
CA ALA A 230 11.12 -3.68 4.92
C ALA A 230 11.38 -4.71 6.01
N SER A 231 12.59 -4.71 6.57
CA SER A 231 12.95 -5.51 7.73
C SER A 231 13.38 -4.60 8.89
N PHE A 232 13.10 -5.07 10.10
CA PHE A 232 13.30 -4.32 11.34
C PHE A 232 13.92 -5.22 12.40
N GLU A 233 14.81 -4.64 13.19
CA GLU A 233 15.30 -5.23 14.42
C GLU A 233 14.67 -4.46 15.58
N VAL A 234 13.80 -5.13 16.35
CA VAL A 234 13.05 -4.52 17.46
C VAL A 234 13.80 -4.77 18.76
N THR A 235 14.16 -3.71 19.47
CA THR A 235 14.92 -3.79 20.72
C THR A 235 14.05 -3.65 21.95
N SER A 236 12.89 -2.97 21.82
CA SER A 236 11.96 -2.76 22.92
C SER A 236 10.55 -2.52 22.43
N GLY A 237 9.55 -2.87 23.25
CA GLY A 237 8.14 -2.65 22.93
C GLY A 237 7.56 -3.62 21.88
N GLU A 238 6.41 -3.26 21.36
CA GLU A 238 5.75 -3.96 20.27
C GLU A 238 6.19 -3.42 18.91
N PHE A 239 6.17 -4.27 17.88
CA PHE A 239 6.41 -3.85 16.51
C PHE A 239 5.27 -2.95 16.02
N ASN A 240 5.53 -1.66 15.95
CA ASN A 240 4.54 -0.64 15.56
C ASN A 240 5.15 0.43 14.64
N PRO A 241 5.42 0.13 13.36
CA PRO A 241 5.94 1.10 12.40
C PRO A 241 4.88 2.15 12.05
N ALA A 242 5.32 3.38 11.85
CA ALA A 242 4.51 4.40 11.23
C ALA A 242 4.53 4.19 9.70
N ILE A 243 3.34 3.96 9.13
CA ILE A 243 3.19 3.69 7.70
C ILE A 243 2.22 4.72 7.14
N ASP A 244 2.70 5.55 6.22
CA ASP A 244 1.84 6.45 5.46
C ASP A 244 1.80 5.98 4.01
N VAL A 245 0.62 6.00 3.41
CA VAL A 245 0.42 5.73 1.99
C VAL A 245 -0.03 7.00 1.30
N THR A 246 0.48 7.23 0.10
CA THR A 246 0.13 8.38 -0.72
C THR A 246 -0.36 7.92 -2.08
N PHE A 247 -1.33 8.64 -2.63
CA PHE A 247 -1.86 8.35 -3.95
C PHE A 247 -2.47 9.62 -4.58
N GLY A 248 -2.55 9.65 -5.88
CA GLY A 248 -3.16 10.77 -6.58
C GLY A 248 -3.52 10.44 -8.01
N GLY A 249 -4.42 11.25 -8.53
CA GLY A 249 -4.91 11.17 -9.88
C GLY A 249 -5.19 12.55 -10.47
N SER A 250 -5.35 12.61 -11.78
CA SER A 250 -5.73 13.82 -12.49
C SER A 250 -6.65 13.50 -13.66
N GLU A 251 -7.34 14.50 -14.20
CA GLU A 251 -7.94 14.40 -15.51
C GLU A 251 -6.87 14.33 -16.61
N ARG A 252 -7.22 13.73 -17.75
CA ARG A 252 -6.35 13.69 -18.94
C ARG A 252 -6.13 15.13 -19.44
N GLY A 253 -4.89 15.49 -19.71
CA GLY A 253 -4.53 16.84 -20.17
C GLY A 253 -4.21 17.85 -19.08
N GLY A 254 -4.37 17.48 -17.81
CA GLY A 254 -3.87 18.30 -16.71
C GLY A 254 -2.35 18.43 -16.73
N PRO A 255 -1.78 19.61 -16.38
CA PRO A 255 -0.34 19.79 -16.40
C PRO A 255 0.36 18.81 -15.47
N LEU A 256 1.48 18.25 -15.93
CA LEU A 256 2.41 17.50 -15.11
C LEU A 256 3.10 18.51 -14.17
N PHE A 257 2.79 18.49 -12.89
CA PHE A 257 3.53 19.22 -11.87
C PHE A 257 4.46 18.30 -11.10
#